data_c1cab681180af6953df670848c87221c
#
_entry.id   c1cab681180af6953df670848c87221c
#
_cell.length_a   1.000
_cell.length_b   1.000
_cell.length_c   1.000
_cell.angle_alpha   90.00
_cell.angle_beta   90.00
_cell.angle_gamma   90.00
#
_symmetry.space_group_name_H-M   'P 1'
#
loop_
_entity.id
_entity.type
_entity.pdbx_description
1 polymer ?
#
loop_
_entity_poly.entity_id
_entity_poly.type
_entity_poly.pdbx_seq_one_letter_code
_entity_poly.pdbx_strand_id
1 'polypeptide(L)'
;MSRFSPPSRKLVGTVVGAAALVGALVAPAATAQAASVPLPPTHVGFDYQIGGAYTPPAGVKVVTRDNAASPAAGLYNICYVNAFQAQPGAENEWDSDLLLRDASGKVVYDEDWGEAFLDIGTGAKRQRIAGKIGSLIDSCGTKGFQAIEPDNYDSYTRSGNRLTAGNAQAFIKLLSARAHADNLAIGQKNTPELAGNHTANGLDFAVAEECGQYDECGDYTSAFGNNVIVIEYTNSGRSKACNGWGSTLSIVQRDVDVKPAGSSGYVRKTC
;
A
#
# COMPACT_ATOMS: atom_id res chain seq x y z
N MET A 1 -74.67 19.63 -74.63
CA MET A 1 -75.57 19.28 -73.54
C MET A 1 -74.77 19.12 -72.28
N SER A 2 -74.78 20.17 -71.49
CA SER A 2 -74.09 20.29 -70.23
C SER A 2 -74.87 19.62 -69.10
N ARG A 3 -74.15 18.83 -68.26
CA ARG A 3 -74.64 18.46 -66.95
C ARG A 3 -73.70 19.00 -65.87
N PHE A 4 -74.21 19.86 -65.07
CA PHE A 4 -73.62 20.36 -63.83
C PHE A 4 -73.68 19.33 -62.72
N SER A 5 -72.62 19.14 -62.00
CA SER A 5 -72.56 18.43 -60.71
C SER A 5 -72.14 19.36 -59.59
N PRO A 6 -72.75 19.24 -58.38
CA PRO A 6 -72.56 20.20 -57.29
C PRO A 6 -71.28 19.90 -56.48
N PRO A 7 -70.74 20.84 -55.71
CA PRO A 7 -69.49 20.71 -55.00
C PRO A 7 -69.62 19.98 -53.68
N SER A 8 -68.66 19.08 -53.40
CA SER A 8 -68.50 18.34 -52.14
C SER A 8 -67.93 19.24 -51.02
N ARG A 9 -68.61 19.32 -49.91
CA ARG A 9 -68.14 19.95 -48.68
C ARG A 9 -67.08 19.05 -48.06
N LYS A 10 -65.84 19.60 -47.86
CA LYS A 10 -64.79 18.96 -47.05
C LYS A 10 -65.03 19.26 -45.59
N LEU A 11 -65.24 18.24 -44.77
CA LEU A 11 -65.15 18.34 -43.31
C LEU A 11 -63.63 18.43 -42.90
N VAL A 12 -63.35 19.49 -42.22
CA VAL A 12 -62.04 19.66 -41.55
C VAL A 12 -62.13 19.02 -40.19
N GLY A 13 -61.54 17.86 -40.05
CA GLY A 13 -61.38 17.18 -38.74
C GLY A 13 -60.14 17.75 -38.01
N THR A 14 -60.38 18.39 -36.89
CA THR A 14 -59.32 18.89 -35.99
C THR A 14 -58.83 17.67 -35.18
N VAL A 15 -57.58 17.26 -35.46
CA VAL A 15 -56.87 16.25 -34.65
C VAL A 15 -56.18 16.96 -33.52
N VAL A 16 -56.67 16.82 -32.28
CA VAL A 16 -55.99 17.25 -31.06
C VAL A 16 -54.95 16.20 -30.71
N GLY A 17 -53.69 16.50 -31.04
CA GLY A 17 -52.56 15.65 -30.65
C GLY A 17 -52.21 15.87 -29.17
N ALA A 18 -52.48 14.88 -28.33
CA ALA A 18 -51.96 14.84 -26.96
C ALA A 18 -50.47 14.52 -26.99
N ALA A 19 -49.62 15.47 -26.76
CA ALA A 19 -48.17 15.28 -26.55
C ALA A 19 -47.95 14.73 -25.14
N ALA A 20 -47.69 13.44 -25.01
CA ALA A 20 -47.22 12.83 -23.74
C ALA A 20 -45.77 13.22 -23.53
N LEU A 21 -45.50 14.13 -22.60
CA LEU A 21 -44.15 14.40 -22.08
C LEU A 21 -43.70 13.24 -21.21
N VAL A 22 -42.87 12.35 -21.75
CA VAL A 22 -42.12 11.36 -20.96
C VAL A 22 -40.99 12.08 -20.27
N GLY A 23 -41.20 12.50 -19.04
CA GLY A 23 -40.14 12.99 -18.17
C GLY A 23 -39.21 11.86 -17.76
N ALA A 24 -38.03 11.77 -18.34
CA ALA A 24 -36.98 10.88 -17.86
C ALA A 24 -36.51 11.34 -16.48
N LEU A 25 -36.89 10.66 -15.42
CA LEU A 25 -36.32 10.82 -14.08
C LEU A 25 -34.85 10.35 -14.14
N VAL A 26 -33.92 11.27 -14.30
CA VAL A 26 -32.50 11.02 -14.06
C VAL A 26 -32.30 10.92 -12.55
N ALA A 27 -32.26 9.71 -12.01
CA ALA A 27 -31.86 9.49 -10.64
C ALA A 27 -30.39 9.91 -10.51
N PRO A 28 -30.02 10.73 -9.50
CA PRO A 28 -28.63 11.05 -9.24
C PRO A 28 -27.90 9.73 -8.95
N ALA A 29 -26.81 9.45 -9.68
CA ALA A 29 -25.91 8.37 -9.37
C ALA A 29 -25.34 8.66 -7.96
N ALA A 30 -25.69 7.83 -6.98
CA ALA A 30 -25.06 7.88 -5.68
C ALA A 30 -23.57 7.59 -5.90
N THR A 31 -22.72 8.59 -5.67
CA THR A 31 -21.29 8.39 -5.57
C THR A 31 -21.08 7.48 -4.36
N ALA A 32 -20.78 6.20 -4.61
CA ALA A 32 -20.34 5.30 -3.56
C ALA A 32 -19.06 5.92 -2.97
N GLN A 33 -19.17 6.47 -1.75
CA GLN A 33 -18.01 6.91 -0.99
C GLN A 33 -17.20 5.65 -0.69
N ALA A 34 -15.96 5.60 -1.18
CA ALA A 34 -15.07 4.49 -0.86
C ALA A 34 -15.05 4.36 0.67
N ALA A 35 -15.37 3.16 1.18
CA ALA A 35 -15.29 2.90 2.60
C ALA A 35 -13.85 3.19 3.05
N SER A 36 -13.67 4.01 4.11
CA SER A 36 -12.36 4.29 4.65
C SER A 36 -11.79 2.98 5.21
N VAL A 37 -10.61 2.58 4.73
CA VAL A 37 -9.90 1.41 5.27
C VAL A 37 -9.56 1.61 6.76
N PRO A 38 -9.56 0.55 7.58
CA PRO A 38 -9.20 0.65 8.98
C PRO A 38 -7.71 0.99 9.15
N LEU A 39 -7.38 2.17 9.66
CA LEU A 39 -6.00 2.60 9.92
C LEU A 39 -5.45 1.96 11.20
N PRO A 40 -4.12 1.78 11.32
CA PRO A 40 -3.51 1.39 12.57
C PRO A 40 -3.75 2.48 13.64
N PRO A 41 -4.09 2.10 14.89
CA PRO A 41 -4.22 3.07 15.96
C PRO A 41 -2.86 3.75 16.22
N THR A 42 -2.90 5.05 16.44
CA THR A 42 -1.71 5.90 16.65
C THR A 42 -1.26 5.91 18.12
N HIS A 43 0.02 6.15 18.35
CA HIS A 43 0.60 6.30 19.69
C HIS A 43 0.23 5.14 20.64
N VAL A 44 0.41 3.92 20.18
CA VAL A 44 0.17 2.69 20.95
C VAL A 44 1.39 1.80 20.98
N GLY A 45 1.42 0.82 21.88
CA GLY A 45 2.47 -0.20 21.87
C GLY A 45 2.49 -0.95 20.53
N PHE A 46 3.64 -0.94 19.88
CA PHE A 46 3.91 -1.59 18.61
C PHE A 46 4.97 -2.67 18.78
N ASP A 47 4.85 -3.76 18.02
CA ASP A 47 5.88 -4.79 17.92
C ASP A 47 6.14 -5.20 16.47
N TYR A 48 7.41 -5.36 16.12
CA TYR A 48 7.86 -5.71 14.78
C TYR A 48 8.42 -7.15 14.79
N GLN A 49 7.71 -8.09 14.15
CA GLN A 49 7.94 -9.53 14.24
C GLN A 49 8.15 -10.20 12.87
N ILE A 50 8.77 -9.50 11.92
CA ILE A 50 8.96 -10.05 10.55
C ILE A 50 9.97 -11.20 10.51
N GLY A 51 10.95 -11.24 11.40
CA GLY A 51 11.92 -12.33 11.51
C GLY A 51 11.40 -13.58 12.22
N GLY A 52 10.14 -13.59 12.68
CA GLY A 52 9.49 -14.73 13.31
C GLY A 52 8.42 -14.31 14.32
N ALA A 53 7.24 -14.90 14.22
CA ALA A 53 6.10 -14.59 15.06
C ALA A 53 6.28 -15.18 16.49
N TYR A 54 5.95 -14.38 17.50
CA TYR A 54 5.89 -14.77 18.92
C TYR A 54 4.73 -14.07 19.62
N THR A 55 4.44 -14.45 20.87
CA THR A 55 3.40 -13.78 21.68
C THR A 55 3.81 -12.31 21.92
N PRO A 56 3.06 -11.33 21.40
CA PRO A 56 3.38 -9.93 21.60
C PRO A 56 3.39 -9.58 23.10
N PRO A 57 4.32 -8.74 23.57
CA PRO A 57 4.36 -8.31 24.96
C PRO A 57 3.09 -7.57 25.39
N ALA A 58 2.82 -7.56 26.70
CA ALA A 58 1.71 -6.80 27.27
C ALA A 58 1.78 -5.32 26.87
N GLY A 59 0.62 -4.73 26.55
CA GLY A 59 0.51 -3.34 26.10
C GLY A 59 0.67 -3.12 24.58
N VAL A 60 1.13 -4.12 23.82
CA VAL A 60 1.13 -4.05 22.35
C VAL A 60 -0.31 -4.05 21.82
N LYS A 61 -0.60 -3.17 20.87
CA LYS A 61 -1.89 -3.04 20.19
C LYS A 61 -1.77 -3.22 18.68
N VAL A 62 -0.58 -2.99 18.12
CA VAL A 62 -0.26 -3.13 16.71
C VAL A 62 0.95 -4.06 16.56
N VAL A 63 0.88 -4.99 15.62
CA VAL A 63 2.00 -5.88 15.30
C VAL A 63 2.15 -6.04 13.79
N THR A 64 3.39 -5.95 13.29
CA THR A 64 3.72 -6.37 11.92
C THR A 64 4.29 -7.79 11.96
N ARG A 65 3.82 -8.64 11.06
CA ARG A 65 4.30 -10.01 10.85
C ARG A 65 4.52 -10.30 9.37
N ASP A 66 5.45 -11.18 9.09
CA ASP A 66 5.64 -11.73 7.74
C ASP A 66 4.34 -12.35 7.21
N ASN A 67 4.11 -12.23 5.90
CA ASN A 67 2.92 -12.74 5.22
C ASN A 67 2.72 -14.26 5.37
N ALA A 68 3.78 -15.04 5.64
CA ALA A 68 3.69 -16.47 5.93
C ALA A 68 3.09 -16.75 7.31
N ALA A 69 3.20 -15.81 8.25
CA ALA A 69 2.70 -15.97 9.61
C ALA A 69 1.17 -15.78 9.71
N SER A 70 0.62 -16.17 10.87
CA SER A 70 -0.77 -15.85 11.22
C SER A 70 -0.85 -14.53 11.98
N PRO A 71 -1.94 -13.74 11.83
CA PRO A 71 -2.15 -12.54 12.63
C PRO A 71 -2.25 -12.86 14.13
N ALA A 72 -1.86 -11.91 14.98
CA ALA A 72 -2.02 -12.02 16.43
C ALA A 72 -3.46 -11.69 16.83
N ALA A 73 -4.11 -12.58 17.55
CA ALA A 73 -5.51 -12.41 17.94
C ALA A 73 -5.72 -11.17 18.83
N GLY A 74 -6.76 -10.39 18.51
CA GLY A 74 -7.17 -9.23 19.30
C GLY A 74 -6.29 -7.99 19.15
N LEU A 75 -5.35 -7.98 18.18
CA LEU A 75 -4.50 -6.84 17.85
C LEU A 75 -4.81 -6.33 16.43
N TYR A 76 -4.34 -5.13 16.12
CA TYR A 76 -4.24 -4.67 14.76
C TYR A 76 -3.00 -5.28 14.13
N ASN A 77 -3.16 -5.96 13.01
CA ASN A 77 -2.11 -6.74 12.36
C ASN A 77 -1.76 -6.14 11.00
N ILE A 78 -0.48 -5.86 10.80
CA ILE A 78 0.10 -5.41 9.55
C ILE A 78 0.83 -6.60 8.92
N CYS A 79 0.54 -6.87 7.66
CA CYS A 79 1.16 -7.93 6.89
C CYS A 79 2.36 -7.39 6.14
N TYR A 80 3.57 -7.85 6.48
CA TYR A 80 4.79 -7.54 5.75
C TYR A 80 4.86 -8.37 4.48
N VAL A 81 5.15 -7.72 3.37
CA VAL A 81 5.35 -8.32 2.04
C VAL A 81 6.57 -7.70 1.39
N ASN A 82 7.60 -8.51 1.08
CA ASN A 82 8.68 -8.03 0.21
C ASN A 82 8.11 -7.82 -1.19
N ALA A 83 7.87 -6.58 -1.55
CA ALA A 83 7.08 -6.23 -2.74
C ALA A 83 7.92 -5.82 -3.95
N PHE A 84 9.15 -5.37 -3.73
CA PHE A 84 10.00 -4.79 -4.77
C PHE A 84 11.24 -5.62 -5.07
N GLN A 85 11.48 -6.67 -4.29
CA GLN A 85 12.62 -7.57 -4.44
C GLN A 85 12.18 -9.02 -4.31
N ALA A 86 12.92 -9.95 -4.88
CA ALA A 86 12.75 -11.37 -4.67
C ALA A 86 13.57 -11.80 -3.45
N GLN A 87 12.99 -12.62 -2.57
CA GLN A 87 13.70 -13.17 -1.42
C GLN A 87 14.96 -13.93 -1.87
N PRO A 88 16.03 -13.98 -1.06
CA PRO A 88 17.24 -14.72 -1.40
C PRO A 88 16.92 -16.18 -1.74
N GLY A 89 17.35 -16.64 -2.91
CA GLY A 89 17.12 -18.00 -3.40
C GLY A 89 15.74 -18.26 -4.00
N ALA A 90 14.85 -17.24 -4.05
CA ALA A 90 13.51 -17.36 -4.65
C ALA A 90 13.44 -16.76 -6.08
N GLU A 91 14.58 -16.49 -6.72
CA GLU A 91 14.63 -15.91 -8.07
C GLU A 91 13.94 -16.81 -9.12
N ASN A 92 14.00 -18.13 -8.93
CA ASN A 92 13.35 -19.10 -9.81
C ASN A 92 11.81 -19.12 -9.69
N GLU A 93 11.25 -18.46 -8.70
CA GLU A 93 9.81 -18.26 -8.58
C GLU A 93 9.29 -17.13 -9.47
N TRP A 94 10.19 -16.36 -10.09
CA TRP A 94 9.89 -15.24 -10.95
C TRP A 94 10.20 -15.57 -12.41
N ASP A 95 9.36 -15.09 -13.31
CA ASP A 95 9.71 -15.10 -14.73
C ASP A 95 11.02 -14.31 -14.93
N SER A 96 11.96 -14.88 -15.66
CA SER A 96 13.33 -14.36 -15.72
C SER A 96 13.45 -12.92 -16.25
N ASP A 97 12.46 -12.44 -16.99
CA ASP A 97 12.37 -11.07 -17.52
C ASP A 97 11.77 -10.08 -16.50
N LEU A 98 11.24 -10.57 -15.36
CA LEU A 98 10.76 -9.74 -14.25
C LEU A 98 11.84 -9.44 -13.22
N LEU A 99 12.99 -10.07 -13.31
CA LEU A 99 14.17 -9.72 -12.51
C LEU A 99 14.96 -8.62 -13.24
N LEU A 100 15.35 -7.58 -12.49
CA LEU A 100 16.14 -6.48 -13.02
C LEU A 100 17.51 -6.98 -13.48
N ARG A 101 17.94 -6.55 -14.68
CA ARG A 101 19.22 -6.96 -15.27
C ARG A 101 20.08 -5.77 -15.61
N ASP A 102 21.38 -5.98 -15.52
CA ASP A 102 22.37 -5.04 -16.02
C ASP A 102 22.54 -5.12 -17.55
N ALA A 103 23.43 -4.28 -18.10
CA ALA A 103 23.71 -4.25 -19.53
C ALA A 103 24.33 -5.54 -20.08
N SER A 104 24.90 -6.39 -19.21
CA SER A 104 25.45 -7.71 -19.58
C SER A 104 24.41 -8.83 -19.47
N GLY A 105 23.20 -8.52 -19.04
CA GLY A 105 22.12 -9.49 -18.84
C GLY A 105 22.15 -10.21 -17.50
N LYS A 106 23.03 -9.83 -16.57
CA LYS A 106 23.07 -10.42 -15.23
C LYS A 106 21.97 -9.81 -14.35
N VAL A 107 21.39 -10.63 -13.48
CA VAL A 107 20.45 -10.17 -12.45
C VAL A 107 21.16 -9.19 -11.50
N VAL A 108 20.49 -8.11 -11.17
CA VAL A 108 20.98 -7.10 -10.23
C VAL A 108 20.41 -7.40 -8.84
N TYR A 109 21.29 -7.43 -7.86
CA TYR A 109 20.97 -7.71 -6.47
C TYR A 109 21.18 -6.48 -5.59
N ASP A 110 20.40 -6.40 -4.54
CA ASP A 110 20.68 -5.59 -3.38
C ASP A 110 21.87 -6.23 -2.64
N GLU A 111 22.98 -5.50 -2.55
CA GLU A 111 24.22 -6.06 -1.97
C GLU A 111 24.13 -6.27 -0.46
N ASP A 112 23.29 -5.49 0.23
CA ASP A 112 23.12 -5.56 1.68
C ASP A 112 22.30 -6.79 2.11
N TRP A 113 21.29 -7.18 1.30
CA TRP A 113 20.34 -8.22 1.63
C TRP A 113 20.45 -9.48 0.75
N GLY A 114 21.19 -9.40 -0.36
CA GLY A 114 21.30 -10.51 -1.32
C GLY A 114 19.99 -10.79 -2.08
N GLU A 115 19.09 -9.82 -2.14
CA GLU A 115 17.77 -9.90 -2.78
C GLU A 115 17.83 -9.38 -4.21
N ALA A 116 17.25 -10.10 -5.17
CA ALA A 116 17.21 -9.67 -6.55
C ALA A 116 16.13 -8.59 -6.75
N PHE A 117 16.48 -7.45 -7.36
CA PHE A 117 15.49 -6.41 -7.67
C PHE A 117 14.48 -6.90 -8.70
N LEU A 118 13.20 -6.57 -8.49
CA LEU A 118 12.16 -6.75 -9.51
C LEU A 118 12.19 -5.62 -10.53
N ASP A 119 12.05 -5.96 -11.81
CA ASP A 119 12.06 -4.97 -12.90
C ASP A 119 10.69 -4.29 -13.04
N ILE A 120 10.49 -3.24 -12.27
CA ILE A 120 9.31 -2.37 -12.34
C ILE A 120 9.45 -1.24 -13.39
N GLY A 121 10.43 -1.32 -14.29
CA GLY A 121 10.76 -0.26 -15.25
C GLY A 121 9.67 0.00 -16.31
N THR A 122 8.88 -1.01 -16.68
CA THR A 122 7.82 -0.87 -17.67
C THR A 122 6.43 -1.15 -17.12
N GLY A 123 5.39 -0.56 -17.73
CA GLY A 123 4.01 -0.80 -17.33
C GLY A 123 3.59 -2.27 -17.39
N ALA A 124 4.01 -2.99 -18.44
CA ALA A 124 3.70 -4.41 -18.63
C ALA A 124 4.32 -5.28 -17.53
N LYS A 125 5.58 -5.04 -17.15
CA LYS A 125 6.25 -5.76 -16.07
C LYS A 125 5.61 -5.45 -14.71
N ARG A 126 5.34 -4.15 -14.44
CA ARG A 126 4.63 -3.75 -13.22
C ARG A 126 3.30 -4.48 -13.04
N GLN A 127 2.50 -4.63 -14.10
CA GLN A 127 1.22 -5.36 -14.02
C GLN A 127 1.42 -6.85 -13.68
N ARG A 128 2.41 -7.50 -14.28
CA ARG A 128 2.70 -8.93 -14.00
C ARG A 128 3.21 -9.11 -12.56
N ILE A 129 4.13 -8.26 -12.11
CA ILE A 129 4.65 -8.27 -10.75
C ILE A 129 3.52 -7.97 -9.76
N ALA A 130 2.69 -6.95 -10.03
CA ALA A 130 1.53 -6.62 -9.20
C ALA A 130 0.51 -7.76 -9.11
N GLY A 131 0.36 -8.56 -10.17
CA GLY A 131 -0.48 -9.77 -10.14
C GLY A 131 0.02 -10.79 -9.11
N LYS A 132 1.33 -11.03 -9.07
CA LYS A 132 1.95 -11.97 -8.12
C LYS A 132 1.93 -11.42 -6.69
N ILE A 133 2.39 -10.20 -6.48
CA ILE A 133 2.35 -9.54 -5.15
C ILE A 133 0.90 -9.37 -4.67
N GLY A 134 -0.03 -9.06 -5.58
CA GLY A 134 -1.45 -8.96 -5.26
C GLY A 134 -2.02 -10.24 -4.66
N SER A 135 -1.57 -11.41 -5.12
CA SER A 135 -1.99 -12.68 -4.51
C SER A 135 -1.51 -12.85 -3.05
N LEU A 136 -0.36 -12.27 -2.69
CA LEU A 136 0.09 -12.22 -1.31
C LEU A 136 -0.77 -11.25 -0.48
N ILE A 137 -1.13 -10.09 -1.05
CA ILE A 137 -2.05 -9.12 -0.42
C ILE A 137 -3.40 -9.77 -0.14
N ASP A 138 -3.99 -10.46 -1.12
CA ASP A 138 -5.27 -11.19 -0.96
C ASP A 138 -5.16 -12.25 0.15
N SER A 139 -4.05 -12.96 0.20
CA SER A 139 -3.77 -13.95 1.26
C SER A 139 -3.71 -13.30 2.64
N CYS A 140 -3.09 -12.11 2.76
CA CYS A 140 -3.07 -11.35 4.02
C CYS A 140 -4.49 -10.98 4.46
N GLY A 141 -5.32 -10.47 3.56
CA GLY A 141 -6.73 -10.17 3.82
C GLY A 141 -7.51 -11.41 4.27
N THR A 142 -7.36 -12.52 3.56
CA THR A 142 -8.01 -13.80 3.89
C THR A 142 -7.58 -14.33 5.26
N LYS A 143 -6.32 -14.13 5.65
CA LYS A 143 -5.79 -14.52 6.98
C LYS A 143 -6.33 -13.63 8.10
N GLY A 144 -6.87 -12.44 7.81
CA GLY A 144 -7.42 -11.49 8.77
C GLY A 144 -6.44 -10.42 9.23
N PHE A 145 -5.42 -10.10 8.44
CA PHE A 145 -4.64 -8.86 8.61
C PHE A 145 -5.52 -7.64 8.25
N GLN A 146 -5.19 -6.47 8.78
CA GLN A 146 -5.91 -5.22 8.54
C GLN A 146 -5.15 -4.25 7.65
N ALA A 147 -3.83 -4.46 7.47
CA ALA A 147 -2.99 -3.60 6.65
C ALA A 147 -1.85 -4.38 5.99
N ILE A 148 -1.26 -3.75 4.98
CA ILE A 148 -0.08 -4.23 4.26
C ILE A 148 1.09 -3.27 4.49
N GLU A 149 2.27 -3.82 4.74
CA GLU A 149 3.57 -3.15 4.69
C GLU A 149 4.35 -3.68 3.49
N PRO A 150 4.31 -3.01 2.33
CA PRO A 150 5.07 -3.39 1.14
C PRO A 150 6.51 -2.90 1.26
N ASP A 151 7.44 -3.81 1.51
CA ASP A 151 8.84 -3.47 1.73
C ASP A 151 9.61 -3.23 0.43
N ASN A 152 10.77 -2.59 0.60
CA ASN A 152 11.72 -2.25 -0.46
C ASN A 152 11.18 -1.21 -1.48
N TYR A 153 10.26 -0.32 -1.04
CA TYR A 153 9.74 0.77 -1.88
C TYR A 153 10.87 1.67 -2.40
N ASP A 154 11.97 1.77 -1.66
CA ASP A 154 13.19 2.52 -1.97
C ASP A 154 14.16 1.80 -2.91
N SER A 155 13.85 0.62 -3.44
CA SER A 155 14.71 -0.16 -4.34
C SER A 155 15.30 0.64 -5.50
N TYR A 156 14.60 1.70 -5.97
CA TYR A 156 15.11 2.56 -7.02
C TYR A 156 16.40 3.30 -6.63
N THR A 157 16.63 3.59 -5.36
CA THR A 157 17.85 4.28 -4.87
C THR A 157 19.07 3.38 -4.93
N ARG A 158 18.86 2.05 -4.78
CA ARG A 158 19.91 1.02 -4.75
C ARG A 158 20.07 0.25 -6.07
N SER A 159 19.21 0.51 -7.06
CA SER A 159 19.21 -0.21 -8.36
C SER A 159 20.34 0.19 -9.33
N GLY A 160 21.27 1.05 -8.91
CA GLY A 160 22.31 1.59 -9.80
C GLY A 160 21.72 2.44 -10.93
N ASN A 161 20.75 3.30 -10.65
CA ASN A 161 20.03 4.18 -11.58
C ASN A 161 19.24 3.43 -12.70
N ARG A 162 18.93 2.14 -12.52
CA ARG A 162 18.14 1.36 -13.48
C ARG A 162 16.64 1.54 -13.26
N LEU A 163 16.24 1.83 -12.04
CA LEU A 163 14.88 2.16 -11.66
C LEU A 163 14.80 3.61 -11.18
N THR A 164 13.62 4.19 -11.19
CA THR A 164 13.38 5.58 -10.79
C THR A 164 12.29 5.66 -9.72
N ALA A 165 12.25 6.75 -8.96
CA ALA A 165 11.14 7.06 -8.06
C ALA A 165 9.77 7.02 -8.76
N GLY A 166 9.72 7.45 -10.04
CA GLY A 166 8.51 7.36 -10.87
C GLY A 166 8.07 5.91 -11.14
N ASN A 167 9.04 4.99 -11.35
CA ASN A 167 8.73 3.56 -11.48
C ASN A 167 8.16 2.99 -10.18
N ALA A 168 8.76 3.30 -9.04
CA ALA A 168 8.31 2.87 -7.72
C ALA A 168 6.91 3.40 -7.42
N GLN A 169 6.65 4.69 -7.63
CA GLN A 169 5.33 5.30 -7.45
C GLN A 169 4.27 4.71 -8.38
N ALA A 170 4.61 4.42 -9.64
CA ALA A 170 3.68 3.79 -10.57
C ALA A 170 3.36 2.33 -10.18
N PHE A 171 4.29 1.63 -9.52
CA PHE A 171 4.08 0.29 -9.04
C PHE A 171 3.28 0.25 -7.74
N ILE A 172 3.64 1.07 -6.74
CA ILE A 172 2.93 1.09 -5.46
C ILE A 172 1.44 1.44 -5.63
N LYS A 173 1.07 2.27 -6.63
CA LYS A 173 -0.34 2.56 -6.96
C LYS A 173 -1.14 1.32 -7.35
N LEU A 174 -0.51 0.35 -7.98
CA LEU A 174 -1.18 -0.92 -8.32
C LEU A 174 -1.42 -1.75 -7.06
N LEU A 175 -0.45 -1.75 -6.15
CA LEU A 175 -0.54 -2.48 -4.89
C LEU A 175 -1.56 -1.83 -3.94
N SER A 176 -1.57 -0.49 -3.84
CA SER A 176 -2.54 0.23 -3.01
C SER A 176 -3.97 0.05 -3.49
N ALA A 177 -4.19 0.11 -4.81
CA ALA A 177 -5.51 -0.19 -5.37
C ALA A 177 -5.98 -1.61 -5.04
N ARG A 178 -5.04 -2.60 -5.02
CA ARG A 178 -5.37 -3.98 -4.64
C ARG A 178 -5.68 -4.10 -3.15
N ALA A 179 -4.85 -3.52 -2.28
CA ALA A 179 -5.07 -3.53 -0.84
C ALA A 179 -6.42 -2.90 -0.46
N HIS A 180 -6.74 -1.76 -1.05
CA HIS A 180 -8.02 -1.07 -0.82
C HIS A 180 -9.22 -1.89 -1.32
N ALA A 181 -9.10 -2.62 -2.43
CA ALA A 181 -10.17 -3.51 -2.91
C ALA A 181 -10.49 -4.62 -1.90
N ASP A 182 -9.50 -5.05 -1.11
CA ASP A 182 -9.64 -6.03 -0.04
C ASP A 182 -9.90 -5.38 1.34
N ASN A 183 -10.20 -4.07 1.38
CA ASN A 183 -10.42 -3.29 2.61
C ASN A 183 -9.21 -3.32 3.58
N LEU A 184 -8.00 -3.38 3.03
CA LEU A 184 -6.74 -3.32 3.77
C LEU A 184 -6.13 -1.92 3.63
N ALA A 185 -5.65 -1.35 4.73
CA ALA A 185 -4.77 -0.19 4.67
C ALA A 185 -3.39 -0.59 4.12
N ILE A 186 -2.68 0.36 3.52
CA ILE A 186 -1.34 0.10 2.99
C ILE A 186 -0.35 1.19 3.41
N GLY A 187 0.80 0.77 3.93
CA GLY A 187 1.84 1.66 4.44
C GLY A 187 2.85 2.09 3.37
N GLN A 188 3.41 3.28 3.56
CA GLN A 188 4.67 3.66 2.92
C GLN A 188 5.81 3.13 3.76
N LYS A 189 6.66 2.28 3.20
CA LYS A 189 7.91 1.86 3.84
C LYS A 189 9.03 2.81 3.42
N ASN A 190 9.64 3.48 4.40
CA ASN A 190 10.75 4.41 4.17
C ASN A 190 10.46 5.50 3.10
N THR A 191 11.48 6.00 2.38
CA THR A 191 11.36 7.01 1.31
C THR A 191 10.75 8.35 1.77
N PRO A 192 11.38 9.08 2.71
CA PRO A 192 10.85 10.36 3.20
C PRO A 192 10.62 11.37 2.08
N GLU A 193 11.45 11.35 1.03
CA GLU A 193 11.33 12.22 -0.14
C GLU A 193 10.06 11.99 -0.97
N LEU A 194 9.40 10.85 -0.81
CA LEU A 194 8.14 10.53 -1.49
C LEU A 194 6.91 10.69 -0.57
N ALA A 195 7.09 11.00 0.71
CA ALA A 195 6.00 11.09 1.68
C ALA A 195 4.92 12.09 1.26
N GLY A 196 5.30 13.23 0.66
CA GLY A 196 4.36 14.21 0.13
C GLY A 196 3.46 13.71 -1.01
N ASN A 197 3.79 12.58 -1.62
CA ASN A 197 3.01 11.95 -2.69
C ASN A 197 2.07 10.83 -2.20
N HIS A 198 2.01 10.58 -0.88
CA HIS A 198 1.27 9.44 -0.31
C HIS A 198 -0.19 9.36 -0.79
N THR A 199 -0.93 10.45 -0.75
CA THR A 199 -2.33 10.49 -1.23
C THR A 199 -2.45 10.10 -2.70
N ALA A 200 -1.55 10.65 -3.56
CA ALA A 200 -1.55 10.33 -5.00
C ALA A 200 -1.13 8.88 -5.27
N ASN A 201 -0.40 8.26 -4.35
CA ASN A 201 0.03 6.87 -4.40
C ASN A 201 -0.95 5.90 -3.71
N GLY A 202 -1.98 6.43 -3.02
CA GLY A 202 -2.96 5.64 -2.27
C GLY A 202 -2.37 5.00 -1.01
N LEU A 203 -1.43 5.68 -0.33
CA LEU A 203 -0.80 5.19 0.90
C LEU A 203 -1.44 5.85 2.12
N ASP A 204 -1.73 5.07 3.16
CA ASP A 204 -2.60 5.44 4.26
C ASP A 204 -1.84 5.76 5.57
N PHE A 205 -0.68 5.17 5.77
CA PHE A 205 0.20 5.37 6.93
C PHE A 205 1.65 5.19 6.52
N ALA A 206 2.60 5.44 7.43
CA ALA A 206 4.02 5.21 7.18
C ALA A 206 4.63 4.23 8.17
N VAL A 207 5.58 3.43 7.69
CA VAL A 207 6.53 2.64 8.49
C VAL A 207 7.93 3.17 8.18
N ALA A 208 8.49 3.88 9.14
CA ALA A 208 9.76 4.60 9.00
C ALA A 208 10.84 3.92 9.84
N GLU A 209 11.81 3.33 9.18
CA GLU A 209 13.01 2.82 9.84
C GLU A 209 14.05 3.91 9.98
N GLU A 210 14.63 4.00 11.18
CA GLU A 210 15.73 4.90 11.52
C GLU A 210 15.45 6.41 11.29
N CYS A 211 14.17 6.81 11.20
CA CYS A 211 13.86 8.22 10.99
C CYS A 211 14.35 9.14 12.11
N GLY A 212 14.46 8.64 13.35
CA GLY A 212 15.09 9.35 14.45
C GLY A 212 16.62 9.37 14.32
N GLN A 213 17.22 8.30 13.80
CA GLN A 213 18.65 8.24 13.56
C GLN A 213 19.09 9.29 12.52
N TYR A 214 18.30 9.46 11.45
CA TYR A 214 18.60 10.36 10.32
C TYR A 214 17.88 11.71 10.37
N ASP A 215 17.11 11.97 11.45
CA ASP A 215 16.36 13.22 11.66
C ASP A 215 15.24 13.47 10.61
N GLU A 216 14.61 12.39 10.09
CA GLU A 216 13.60 12.38 9.00
C GLU A 216 12.15 12.19 9.48
N CYS A 217 11.92 11.93 10.79
CA CYS A 217 10.55 11.66 11.29
C CYS A 217 9.58 12.82 11.00
N GLY A 218 10.10 14.06 10.89
CA GLY A 218 9.32 15.23 10.54
C GLY A 218 8.71 15.19 9.15
N ASP A 219 9.39 14.59 8.17
CA ASP A 219 8.92 14.46 6.80
C ASP A 219 7.69 13.54 6.72
N TYR A 220 7.76 12.41 7.44
CA TYR A 220 6.61 11.48 7.54
C TYR A 220 5.44 12.09 8.28
N THR A 221 5.67 12.75 9.43
CA THR A 221 4.57 13.34 10.20
C THR A 221 3.92 14.53 9.49
N SER A 222 4.66 15.27 8.67
CA SER A 222 4.11 16.33 7.83
C SER A 222 3.13 15.79 6.77
N ALA A 223 3.35 14.57 6.28
CA ALA A 223 2.50 13.93 5.27
C ALA A 223 1.36 13.10 5.91
N PHE A 224 1.68 12.24 6.86
CA PHE A 224 0.77 11.24 7.43
C PHE A 224 0.19 11.62 8.80
N GLY A 225 0.53 12.81 9.34
CA GLY A 225 0.16 13.18 10.72
C GLY A 225 0.74 12.17 11.73
N ASN A 226 -0.10 11.68 12.64
CA ASN A 226 0.33 10.69 13.63
C ASN A 226 0.23 9.23 13.14
N ASN A 227 -0.19 8.99 11.89
CA ASN A 227 -0.24 7.64 11.32
C ASN A 227 1.16 7.19 10.84
N VAL A 228 2.14 7.27 11.72
CA VAL A 228 3.53 6.88 11.49
C VAL A 228 3.96 5.89 12.58
N ILE A 229 4.52 4.77 12.15
CA ILE A 229 5.15 3.76 12.98
C ILE A 229 6.66 3.89 12.78
N VAL A 230 7.42 3.96 13.87
CA VAL A 230 8.86 4.15 13.84
C VAL A 230 9.58 2.91 14.36
N ILE A 231 10.55 2.44 13.60
CA ILE A 231 11.44 1.34 13.96
C ILE A 231 12.86 1.89 13.99
N GLU A 232 13.54 1.73 15.12
CA GLU A 232 14.92 2.14 15.29
C GLU A 232 15.80 0.91 15.55
N TYR A 233 17.04 0.95 15.11
CA TYR A 233 17.98 -0.15 15.33
C TYR A 233 19.11 0.21 16.30
N THR A 234 19.22 1.49 16.66
CA THR A 234 20.24 1.99 17.61
C THR A 234 19.59 2.63 18.84
N ASN A 235 20.33 2.65 19.96
CA ASN A 235 19.88 3.39 21.15
C ASN A 235 19.82 4.89 20.88
N SER A 236 20.72 5.43 20.05
CA SER A 236 20.74 6.84 19.68
C SER A 236 19.51 7.21 18.87
N GLY A 237 19.21 6.47 17.80
CA GLY A 237 18.03 6.68 16.97
C GLY A 237 16.76 6.64 17.80
N ARG A 238 16.57 5.56 18.61
CA ARG A 238 15.41 5.47 19.51
C ARG A 238 15.32 6.66 20.46
N SER A 239 16.45 7.11 21.05
CA SER A 239 16.41 8.24 21.99
C SER A 239 15.99 9.53 21.28
N LYS A 240 16.48 9.79 20.06
CA LYS A 240 16.06 10.94 19.25
C LYS A 240 14.57 10.84 18.90
N ALA A 241 14.11 9.69 18.37
CA ALA A 241 12.72 9.48 18.03
C ALA A 241 11.80 9.66 19.24
N CYS A 242 12.15 9.08 20.40
CA CYS A 242 11.40 9.23 21.65
C CYS A 242 11.34 10.68 22.13
N ASN A 243 12.46 11.41 22.09
CA ASN A 243 12.50 12.81 22.55
C ASN A 243 11.66 13.73 21.67
N GLY A 244 11.68 13.51 20.34
CA GLY A 244 10.91 14.34 19.39
C GLY A 244 9.44 13.93 19.25
N TRP A 245 9.17 12.63 19.29
CA TRP A 245 7.89 12.07 18.80
C TRP A 245 7.24 11.05 19.75
N GLY A 246 7.88 10.73 20.89
CA GLY A 246 7.42 9.69 21.81
C GLY A 246 6.03 9.93 22.42
N SER A 247 5.52 11.17 22.39
CA SER A 247 4.16 11.51 22.85
C SER A 247 3.08 11.36 21.77
N THR A 248 3.45 11.05 20.51
CA THR A 248 2.51 11.07 19.37
C THR A 248 2.61 9.86 18.45
N LEU A 249 3.78 9.23 18.35
CA LEU A 249 4.02 8.10 17.46
C LEU A 249 4.19 6.77 18.20
N SER A 250 3.98 5.68 17.47
CA SER A 250 4.30 4.33 17.92
C SER A 250 5.75 4.02 17.57
N ILE A 251 6.63 3.91 18.59
CA ILE A 251 8.08 3.78 18.40
C ILE A 251 8.59 2.50 19.06
N VAL A 252 9.38 1.71 18.32
CA VAL A 252 10.07 0.54 18.84
C VAL A 252 11.53 0.52 18.35
N GLN A 253 12.45 0.13 19.24
CA GLN A 253 13.79 -0.28 18.84
C GLN A 253 13.83 -1.80 18.72
N ARG A 254 14.38 -2.29 17.63
CA ARG A 254 14.64 -3.71 17.39
C ARG A 254 16.13 -3.95 17.12
N ASP A 255 16.54 -5.19 17.11
CA ASP A 255 17.76 -5.63 16.43
C ASP A 255 17.54 -5.65 14.92
N VAL A 256 18.60 -5.47 14.10
CA VAL A 256 18.51 -5.39 12.62
C VAL A 256 17.93 -6.66 12.00
N ASP A 257 18.20 -7.83 12.58
CA ASP A 257 17.67 -9.12 12.10
C ASP A 257 16.20 -9.36 12.52
N VAL A 258 15.61 -8.44 13.30
CA VAL A 258 14.25 -8.54 13.86
C VAL A 258 13.96 -9.92 14.47
N LYS A 259 14.90 -10.43 15.25
CA LYS A 259 14.85 -11.77 15.85
C LYS A 259 13.63 -11.98 16.74
N PRO A 260 13.04 -13.20 16.77
CA PRO A 260 11.94 -13.48 17.66
C PRO A 260 12.39 -13.49 19.14
N ALA A 261 11.45 -13.18 20.05
CA ALA A 261 11.73 -13.18 21.49
C ALA A 261 12.27 -14.54 21.95
N GLY A 262 13.29 -14.49 22.82
CA GLY A 262 14.00 -15.67 23.30
C GLY A 262 15.22 -16.06 22.48
N SER A 263 15.41 -15.49 21.29
CA SER A 263 16.61 -15.70 20.49
C SER A 263 17.79 -14.87 20.99
N SER A 264 19.00 -15.39 20.82
CA SER A 264 20.23 -14.63 21.11
C SER A 264 20.30 -13.37 20.24
N GLY A 265 20.55 -12.23 20.84
CA GLY A 265 20.61 -10.94 20.16
C GLY A 265 19.25 -10.25 19.95
N TYR A 266 18.15 -10.83 20.43
CA TYR A 266 16.85 -10.13 20.45
C TYR A 266 16.91 -8.81 21.19
N VAL A 267 16.46 -7.77 20.55
CA VAL A 267 16.28 -6.43 21.14
C VAL A 267 14.85 -5.97 20.92
N ARG A 268 14.20 -5.49 21.98
CA ARG A 268 12.97 -4.73 21.90
C ARG A 268 12.93 -3.69 23.03
N LYS A 269 12.89 -2.42 22.68
CA LYS A 269 12.75 -1.29 23.61
C LYS A 269 11.72 -0.31 23.06
N THR A 270 11.00 0.36 23.93
CA THR A 270 10.04 1.41 23.57
C THR A 270 10.41 2.73 24.24
N CYS A 271 9.70 3.75 24.00
CA CYS A 271 9.75 4.94 24.82
C CYS A 271 9.06 4.70 26.15
#